data_b38cda1a522de2a40ad3a33f4afdde1e
#
_entry.id   b38cda1a522de2a40ad3a33f4afdde1e
#
_cell.length_a   1.000
_cell.length_b   1.000
_cell.length_c   1.000
_cell.angle_alpha   90.00
_cell.angle_beta   90.00
_cell.angle_gamma   90.00
#
_symmetry.space_group_name_H-M   'P 1'
#
loop_
_entity.id
_entity.type
_entity.pdbx_description
1 polymer ?
#
loop_
_entity_poly.entity_id
_entity_poly.type
_entity_poly.pdbx_seq_one_letter_code
_entity_poly.pdbx_strand_id
1 'polypeptide(L)' 'MRKAHELAIGERAVIIDVDNSHPSSHRILEIGFTPGQEIELLNYSLFKDPLAFAIRGTIIAIRKEEANCIQI' A
#
# COMPACT_ATOMS: atom_id res chain seq x y z
N MET A 1 11.47 7.20 -6.46
CA MET A 1 10.00 7.15 -6.41
C MET A 1 9.55 6.64 -5.06
N ARG A 2 8.51 7.24 -4.51
CA ARG A 2 8.01 6.83 -3.19
C ARG A 2 7.22 5.53 -3.30
N LYS A 3 7.27 4.76 -2.24
CA LYS A 3 6.52 3.51 -2.08
C LYS A 3 5.49 3.67 -0.97
N ALA A 4 4.45 2.85 -1.00
CA ALA A 4 3.36 2.96 -0.02
C ALA A 4 3.84 2.80 1.43
N HIS A 5 4.86 1.96 1.68
CA HIS A 5 5.37 1.79 3.04
C HIS A 5 6.06 3.03 3.59
N GLU A 6 6.32 4.03 2.76
CA GLU A 6 6.98 5.27 3.16
C GLU A 6 6.00 6.37 3.59
N LEU A 7 4.70 6.13 3.47
CA LEU A 7 3.69 7.09 3.91
C LEU A 7 3.77 7.28 5.43
N ALA A 8 3.49 8.50 5.87
CA ALA A 8 3.28 8.78 7.29
C ALA A 8 1.85 8.41 7.68
N ILE A 9 1.62 8.15 8.97
CA ILE A 9 0.27 7.89 9.48
C ILE A 9 -0.62 9.09 9.17
N GLY A 10 -1.78 8.83 8.56
CA GLY A 10 -2.72 9.86 8.15
C GLY A 10 -2.45 10.46 6.78
N GLU A 11 -1.33 10.13 6.17
CA GLU A 11 -1.00 10.64 4.83
C GLU A 11 -1.74 9.86 3.77
N ARG A 12 -2.24 10.59 2.75
CA ARG A 12 -2.95 10.00 1.60
C ARG A 12 -2.10 10.13 0.36
N ALA A 13 -2.28 9.20 -0.55
CA ALA A 13 -1.61 9.25 -1.85
C ALA A 13 -2.40 8.45 -2.87
N VAL A 14 -2.19 8.76 -4.15
CA VAL A 14 -2.78 8.02 -5.25
C VAL A 14 -1.73 7.04 -5.77
N ILE A 15 -2.14 5.79 -5.96
CA ILE A 15 -1.26 4.77 -6.51
C ILE A 15 -0.95 5.12 -7.97
N ILE A 16 0.35 5.20 -8.29
CA ILE A 16 0.81 5.45 -9.64
C ILE A 16 0.91 4.14 -10.42
N ASP A 17 1.51 3.14 -9.78
CA ASP A 17 1.73 1.85 -10.42
C ASP A 17 2.06 0.79 -9.37
N VAL A 18 2.01 -0.47 -9.78
CA VAL A 18 2.44 -1.60 -8.97
C VAL A 18 3.54 -2.32 -9.72
N ASP A 19 4.67 -2.52 -9.06
CA ASP A 19 5.85 -3.16 -9.67
C ASP A 19 5.55 -4.63 -10.02
N ASN A 20 5.39 -4.91 -11.30
CA ASN A 20 5.04 -6.25 -11.79
C ASN A 20 6.13 -7.29 -11.55
N SER A 21 7.35 -6.87 -11.31
CA SER A 21 8.46 -7.79 -11.04
C SER A 21 8.46 -8.30 -9.60
N HIS A 22 7.68 -7.67 -8.73
CA HIS A 22 7.59 -8.07 -7.33
C HIS A 22 6.73 -9.34 -7.20
N PRO A 23 7.17 -10.33 -6.38
CA PRO A 23 6.39 -11.58 -6.26
C PRO A 23 4.97 -11.39 -5.74
N SER A 24 4.70 -10.33 -4.98
CA SER A 24 3.38 -10.06 -4.41
C SER A 24 2.49 -9.18 -5.29
N SER A 25 2.96 -8.74 -6.46
CA SER A 25 2.23 -7.76 -7.27
C SER A 25 0.82 -8.21 -7.66
N HIS A 26 0.67 -9.46 -8.05
CA HIS A 26 -0.62 -10.00 -8.48
C HIS A 26 -1.64 -9.96 -7.33
N ARG A 27 -1.22 -10.40 -6.14
CA ARG A 27 -2.07 -10.37 -4.95
C ARG A 27 -2.47 -8.96 -4.58
N ILE A 28 -1.50 -8.03 -4.61
CA ILE A 28 -1.74 -6.62 -4.28
C ILE A 28 -2.77 -6.00 -5.22
N LEU A 29 -2.66 -6.26 -6.51
CA LEU A 29 -3.64 -5.78 -7.49
C LEU A 29 -5.03 -6.38 -7.24
N GLU A 30 -5.10 -7.69 -6.97
CA GLU A 30 -6.37 -8.39 -6.76
C GLU A 30 -7.13 -7.88 -5.55
N ILE A 31 -6.43 -7.52 -4.47
CA ILE A 31 -7.11 -7.02 -3.26
C ILE A 31 -7.50 -5.54 -3.34
N GLY A 32 -7.14 -4.85 -4.43
CA GLY A 32 -7.65 -3.51 -4.70
C GLY A 32 -6.63 -2.40 -4.79
N PHE A 33 -5.35 -2.66 -4.59
CA PHE A 33 -4.32 -1.63 -4.71
C PHE A 33 -3.96 -1.42 -6.19
N THR A 34 -4.87 -0.79 -6.92
CA THR A 34 -4.70 -0.59 -8.36
C THR A 34 -4.30 0.84 -8.69
N PRO A 35 -3.58 1.07 -9.80
CA PRO A 35 -3.23 2.42 -10.23
C PRO A 35 -4.46 3.33 -10.30
N GLY A 36 -4.29 4.57 -9.84
CA GLY A 36 -5.37 5.55 -9.78
C GLY A 36 -6.18 5.52 -8.49
N GLN A 37 -6.01 4.51 -7.65
CA GLN A 37 -6.74 4.39 -6.39
C GLN A 37 -6.06 5.22 -5.31
N GLU A 38 -6.86 5.97 -4.54
CA GLU A 38 -6.36 6.70 -3.37
C GLU A 38 -6.26 5.76 -2.17
N ILE A 39 -5.17 5.87 -1.43
CA ILE A 39 -4.95 5.13 -0.18
C ILE A 39 -4.54 6.09 0.93
N GLU A 40 -4.80 5.68 2.16
CA GLU A 40 -4.37 6.41 3.36
C GLU A 40 -3.73 5.43 4.33
N LEU A 41 -2.54 5.75 4.83
CA LEU A 41 -1.93 4.94 5.89
C LEU A 41 -2.60 5.27 7.22
N LEU A 42 -3.28 4.30 7.82
CA LEU A 42 -4.00 4.50 9.08
C LEU A 42 -3.11 4.25 10.29
N ASN A 43 -2.38 3.16 10.28
CA ASN A 43 -1.45 2.83 11.34
C ASN A 43 -0.52 1.68 10.91
N TYR A 44 0.43 1.36 11.78
CA TYR A 44 1.31 0.22 11.61
C TYR A 44 1.74 -0.31 12.98
N SER A 45 2.11 -1.58 13.03
CA SER A 45 2.64 -2.23 14.22
C SER A 45 4.09 -1.81 14.48
N LEU A 46 4.68 -2.38 15.52
CA LEU A 46 6.10 -2.22 15.79
C LEU A 46 6.89 -2.57 14.53
N PHE A 47 7.92 -1.76 14.26
CA PHE A 47 8.77 -1.91 13.08
C PHE A 47 8.04 -1.66 11.76
N LYS A 48 6.88 -1.00 11.80
CA LYS A 48 6.10 -0.65 10.61
C LYS A 48 5.64 -1.89 9.81
N ASP A 49 5.33 -2.98 10.50
CA ASP A 49 4.93 -4.21 9.81
C ASP A 49 3.98 -5.03 10.69
N PRO A 50 2.75 -5.30 10.25
CA PRO A 50 2.13 -4.86 9.01
C PRO A 50 1.68 -3.39 9.03
N LEU A 51 1.29 -2.90 7.84
CA LEU A 51 0.73 -1.56 7.67
C LEU A 51 -0.76 -1.68 7.34
N ALA A 52 -1.58 -0.84 7.96
CA ALA A 52 -3.03 -0.82 7.70
C ALA A 52 -3.37 0.40 6.83
N PHE A 53 -3.99 0.14 5.68
CA PHE A 53 -4.40 1.17 4.73
C PHE A 53 -5.91 1.24 4.62
N ALA A 54 -6.44 2.47 4.52
CA ALA A 54 -7.81 2.68 4.08
C ALA A 54 -7.82 2.77 2.57
N ILE A 55 -8.71 2.00 1.95
CA ILE A 55 -8.87 1.98 0.50
C ILE A 55 -10.32 1.61 0.18
N ARG A 56 -10.99 2.42 -0.65
CA ARG A 56 -12.37 2.20 -1.06
C ARG A 56 -13.34 1.97 0.10
N GLY A 57 -13.17 2.70 1.19
CA GLY A 57 -14.04 2.58 2.36
C GLY A 57 -13.81 1.32 3.18
N THR A 58 -12.75 0.59 2.93
CA THR A 58 -12.39 -0.59 3.72
C THR A 58 -10.97 -0.44 4.27
N ILE A 59 -10.61 -1.31 5.20
CA ILE A 59 -9.27 -1.30 5.80
C ILE A 59 -8.59 -2.62 5.46
N ILE A 60 -7.42 -2.53 4.87
CA ILE A 60 -6.64 -3.69 4.46
C ILE A 60 -5.24 -3.59 5.07
N ALA A 61 -4.81 -4.65 5.75
CA ALA A 61 -3.46 -4.73 6.29
C ALA A 61 -2.59 -5.55 5.36
N ILE A 62 -1.41 -5.02 5.01
CA ILE A 62 -0.44 -5.72 4.18
C ILE A 62 0.94 -5.63 4.81
N ARG A 63 1.79 -6.56 4.46
CA ARG A 63 3.17 -6.56 4.92
C ARG A 63 3.96 -5.43 4.29
N LYS A 64 4.96 -4.93 5.00
CA LYS A 64 5.85 -3.88 4.50
C LYS A 64 6.47 -4.28 3.15
N GLU A 65 6.89 -5.54 3.03
CA GLU A 65 7.44 -6.07 1.79
C GLU A 65 6.44 -5.95 0.64
N GLU A 66 5.16 -6.24 0.90
CA GLU A 66 4.11 -6.13 -0.10
C GLU A 66 3.87 -4.67 -0.48
N ALA A 67 3.85 -3.78 0.51
CA ALA A 67 3.67 -2.35 0.26
C ALA A 67 4.82 -1.75 -0.55
N ASN A 68 5.98 -2.37 -0.53
CA ASN A 68 7.14 -1.92 -1.29
C ASN A 68 6.95 -2.00 -2.80
N CYS A 69 6.02 -2.80 -3.30
CA CYS A 69 5.74 -2.86 -4.73
C CYS A 69 4.75 -1.79 -5.21
N ILE A 70 4.14 -1.04 -4.29
CA ILE A 70 3.14 -0.02 -4.62
C ILE A 70 3.85 1.32 -4.75
N GLN A 71 3.82 1.89 -5.95
CA GLN A 71 4.42 3.20 -6.24
C GLN A 71 3.37 4.29 -6.10
N ILE A 72 3.74 5.33 -5.40
CA ILE A 72 2.85 6.45 -5.13
C ILE A 72 3.44 7.79 -5.54
#